data_b268a5529cee7ec86c26700d4e568358
#
_entry.id   b268a5529cee7ec86c26700d4e568358
#
_cell.length_a   1.000
_cell.length_b   1.000
_cell.length_c   1.000
_cell.angle_alpha   90.00
_cell.angle_beta   90.00
_cell.angle_gamma   90.00
#
_symmetry.space_group_name_H-M   'P 1'
#
loop_
_entity.id
_entity.type
_entity.pdbx_description
1 polymer ?
#
loop_
_entity_poly.entity_id
_entity_poly.type
_entity_poly.pdbx_seq_one_letter_code
_entity_poly.pdbx_strand_id
1 'polypeptide(L)'
;MVTVLHCSKYNNLLQIWFCDAIKILIFTKTLLLNSAISEGILVNVEVFYQPEYSNPMQNEYMFAYRITIENFNSFPVKLLRRNWYIFDSNGTYREVEGEGVVGVQPTLQPGENYQYMSGCNLNTEMGKMKGTYQMENLDTRSLFQVIIPEFEMIFPAKEN
;
A
#
# COMPACT_ATOMS: atom_id res chain seq x y z
N MET A 1 21.43 2.37 -8.72
CA MET A 1 22.68 1.82 -8.16
C MET A 1 22.65 2.08 -6.65
N VAL A 2 22.09 1.17 -5.88
CA VAL A 2 22.03 1.27 -4.41
C VAL A 2 23.24 0.51 -3.88
N THR A 3 24.21 1.26 -3.36
CA THR A 3 25.44 0.70 -2.77
C THR A 3 25.07 0.06 -1.43
N VAL A 4 25.10 -1.26 -1.39
CA VAL A 4 25.02 -2.02 -0.12
C VAL A 4 26.31 -1.79 0.64
N LEU A 5 26.27 -0.97 1.68
CA LEU A 5 27.35 -0.81 2.63
C LEU A 5 27.47 -2.09 3.47
N HIS A 6 28.48 -2.87 3.14
CA HIS A 6 28.90 -4.04 3.90
C HIS A 6 29.42 -3.60 5.28
N CYS A 7 28.63 -3.80 6.33
CA CYS A 7 29.02 -3.49 7.70
C CYS A 7 29.91 -4.63 8.24
N SER A 8 31.21 -4.55 7.96
CA SER A 8 32.22 -5.46 8.52
C SER A 8 33.01 -4.76 9.63
N LYS A 9 32.84 -5.27 10.85
CA LYS A 9 33.73 -5.16 12.00
C LYS A 9 34.25 -3.79 12.41
N TYR A 10 33.51 -3.10 13.28
CA TYR A 10 34.08 -2.24 14.31
C TYR A 10 33.11 -2.14 15.50
N ASN A 11 33.63 -2.50 16.71
CA ASN A 11 32.95 -2.36 17.99
C ASN A 11 32.90 -0.86 18.38
N ASN A 12 31.88 -0.14 18.03
CA ASN A 12 31.63 1.17 18.59
C ASN A 12 30.11 1.42 18.71
N LEU A 13 29.66 1.66 19.92
CA LEU A 13 28.27 1.98 20.28
C LEU A 13 27.66 3.08 19.37
N LEU A 14 28.46 4.05 18.92
CA LEU A 14 28.05 5.09 18.00
C LEU A 14 27.63 4.58 16.60
N GLN A 15 28.25 3.52 16.09
CA GLN A 15 27.89 2.96 14.78
C GLN A 15 26.60 2.14 14.82
N ILE A 16 26.31 1.49 15.96
CA ILE A 16 25.04 0.77 16.16
C ILE A 16 23.90 1.79 16.17
N TRP A 17 24.04 2.90 16.89
CA TRP A 17 23.04 4.00 16.91
C TRP A 17 22.83 4.63 15.53
N PHE A 18 23.89 4.83 14.76
CA PHE A 18 23.78 5.41 13.41
C PHE A 18 23.11 4.43 12.42
N CYS A 19 23.39 3.14 12.53
CA CYS A 19 22.77 2.11 11.69
C CYS A 19 21.27 1.93 12.00
N ASP A 20 20.90 1.99 13.28
CA ASP A 20 19.50 1.91 13.70
C ASP A 20 18.72 3.19 13.36
N ALA A 21 19.34 4.36 13.49
CA ALA A 21 18.74 5.63 13.06
C ALA A 21 18.50 5.66 11.54
N ILE A 22 19.43 5.13 10.74
CA ILE A 22 19.25 5.02 9.28
C ILE A 22 18.15 3.99 8.95
N LYS A 23 18.10 2.86 9.63
CA LYS A 23 17.02 1.86 9.46
C LYS A 23 15.66 2.45 9.82
N ILE A 24 15.57 3.18 10.93
CA ILE A 24 14.35 3.89 11.34
C ILE A 24 13.98 4.95 10.31
N LEU A 25 14.94 5.72 9.78
CA LEU A 25 14.69 6.74 8.78
C LEU A 25 14.24 6.14 7.43
N ILE A 26 14.84 5.03 7.01
CA ILE A 26 14.41 4.29 5.80
C ILE A 26 13.02 3.69 6.02
N PHE A 27 12.77 3.08 7.18
CA PHE A 27 11.49 2.49 7.53
C PHE A 27 10.38 3.56 7.60
N THR A 28 10.64 4.71 8.25
CA THR A 28 9.67 5.82 8.28
C THR A 28 9.45 6.45 6.91
N LYS A 29 10.49 6.55 6.08
CA LYS A 29 10.37 7.05 4.70
C LYS A 29 9.55 6.10 3.82
N THR A 30 9.71 4.79 3.98
CA THR A 30 8.92 3.78 3.24
C THR A 30 7.46 3.78 3.70
N LEU A 31 7.20 3.95 5.00
CA LEU A 31 5.84 4.10 5.54
C LEU A 31 5.13 5.37 5.02
N LEU A 32 5.87 6.47 4.85
CA LEU A 32 5.32 7.73 4.34
C LEU A 32 5.08 7.72 2.82
N LEU A 33 5.80 6.89 2.05
CA LEU A 33 5.68 6.84 0.60
C LEU A 33 4.36 6.21 0.12
N ASN A 34 3.79 5.30 0.91
CA ASN A 34 2.56 4.59 0.56
C ASN A 34 1.39 4.98 1.48
N SER A 35 1.37 6.22 1.97
CA SER A 35 0.30 6.73 2.82
C SER A 35 -0.28 8.01 2.25
N ALA A 36 -1.60 8.20 2.39
CA ALA A 36 -2.29 9.44 2.06
C ALA A 36 -3.36 9.74 3.09
N ILE A 37 -3.53 11.02 3.41
CA ILE A 37 -4.65 11.52 4.20
C ILE A 37 -5.52 12.39 3.29
N SER A 38 -6.79 12.06 3.19
CA SER A 38 -7.79 12.86 2.50
C SER A 38 -9.12 12.77 3.24
N GLU A 39 -9.85 13.89 3.32
CA GLU A 39 -11.14 13.97 4.01
C GLU A 39 -11.12 13.39 5.44
N GLY A 40 -10.01 13.56 6.18
CA GLY A 40 -9.84 13.03 7.52
C GLY A 40 -9.67 11.50 7.62
N ILE A 41 -9.45 10.82 6.51
CA ILE A 41 -9.17 9.38 6.44
C ILE A 41 -7.72 9.15 6.03
N LEU A 42 -6.98 8.38 6.82
CA LEU A 42 -5.66 7.87 6.46
C LEU A 42 -5.81 6.54 5.73
N VAL A 43 -5.14 6.41 4.61
CA VAL A 43 -4.96 5.14 3.90
C VAL A 43 -3.48 4.82 3.82
N ASN A 44 -3.08 3.68 4.36
CA ASN A 44 -1.72 3.16 4.29
C ASN A 44 -1.69 1.85 3.50
N VAL A 45 -0.67 1.67 2.65
CA VAL A 45 -0.50 0.49 1.80
C VAL A 45 0.85 -0.16 2.04
N GLU A 46 0.84 -1.48 2.23
CA GLU A 46 2.04 -2.32 2.28
C GLU A 46 1.97 -3.36 1.16
N VAL A 47 3.05 -3.57 0.44
CA VAL A 47 3.12 -4.46 -0.73
C VAL A 47 4.07 -5.62 -0.46
N PHE A 48 3.66 -6.83 -0.90
CA PHE A 48 4.41 -8.06 -0.70
C PHE A 48 4.42 -8.86 -2.01
N TYR A 49 5.59 -9.10 -2.58
CA TYR A 49 5.74 -10.04 -3.68
C TYR A 49 5.41 -11.46 -3.22
N GLN A 50 4.72 -12.23 -4.05
CA GLN A 50 4.26 -13.60 -3.76
C GLN A 50 4.98 -14.61 -4.66
N PRO A 51 6.18 -15.11 -4.30
CA PRO A 51 6.96 -15.99 -5.17
C PRO A 51 6.26 -17.32 -5.47
N GLU A 52 5.49 -17.85 -4.50
CA GLU A 52 4.78 -19.13 -4.66
C GLU A 52 3.60 -19.05 -5.64
N TYR A 53 3.09 -17.84 -5.89
CA TYR A 53 1.98 -17.58 -6.81
C TYR A 53 2.43 -16.88 -8.09
N SER A 54 3.73 -16.77 -8.32
CA SER A 54 4.33 -16.10 -9.47
C SER A 54 5.05 -17.09 -10.36
N ASN A 55 5.04 -16.81 -11.68
CA ASN A 55 5.81 -17.57 -12.67
C ASN A 55 6.53 -16.59 -13.61
N PRO A 56 7.73 -16.09 -13.24
CA PRO A 56 8.47 -15.13 -14.05
C PRO A 56 8.81 -15.64 -15.46
N MET A 57 8.94 -16.96 -15.64
CA MET A 57 9.19 -17.55 -16.97
C MET A 57 7.99 -17.39 -17.93
N GLN A 58 6.79 -17.16 -17.39
CA GLN A 58 5.55 -16.90 -18.14
C GLN A 58 5.09 -15.45 -18.00
N ASN A 59 5.93 -14.56 -17.46
CA ASN A 59 5.60 -13.15 -17.17
C ASN A 59 4.38 -13.01 -16.25
N GLU A 60 4.31 -13.83 -15.21
CA GLU A 60 3.26 -13.78 -14.20
C GLU A 60 3.86 -13.39 -12.86
N TYR A 61 3.51 -12.21 -12.36
CA TYR A 61 4.04 -11.64 -11.13
C TYR A 61 2.90 -11.32 -10.18
N MET A 62 2.75 -12.10 -9.12
CA MET A 62 1.70 -11.93 -8.13
C MET A 62 2.19 -11.08 -6.95
N PHE A 63 1.42 -10.06 -6.60
CA PHE A 63 1.64 -9.22 -5.43
C PHE A 63 0.41 -9.27 -4.53
N ALA A 64 0.65 -9.43 -3.24
CA ALA A 64 -0.34 -9.12 -2.21
C ALA A 64 -0.13 -7.69 -1.72
N TYR A 65 -1.20 -7.01 -1.35
CA TYR A 65 -1.13 -5.72 -0.68
C TYR A 65 -2.06 -5.69 0.52
N ARG A 66 -1.58 -5.07 1.59
CA ARG A 66 -2.34 -4.84 2.82
C ARG A 66 -2.68 -3.36 2.89
N ILE A 67 -3.96 -3.06 3.06
CA ILE A 67 -4.46 -1.71 3.25
C ILE A 67 -4.91 -1.56 4.70
N THR A 68 -4.49 -0.46 5.32
CA THR A 68 -5.04 0.00 6.60
C THR A 68 -5.73 1.34 6.35
N ILE A 69 -6.99 1.43 6.74
CA ILE A 69 -7.83 2.63 6.65
C ILE A 69 -8.13 3.07 8.07
N GLU A 70 -7.87 4.33 8.41
CA GLU A 70 -8.12 4.88 9.75
C GLU A 70 -8.95 6.16 9.66
N ASN A 71 -9.97 6.26 10.52
CA ASN A 71 -10.89 7.39 10.56
C ASN A 71 -10.47 8.40 11.64
N PHE A 72 -9.91 9.53 11.22
CA PHE A 72 -9.58 10.66 12.11
C PHE A 72 -10.71 11.69 12.24
N ASN A 73 -11.84 11.48 11.57
CA ASN A 73 -12.99 12.36 11.73
C ASN A 73 -13.66 12.16 13.09
N SER A 74 -14.47 13.14 13.50
CA SER A 74 -15.31 13.07 14.70
C SER A 74 -16.67 12.38 14.46
N PHE A 75 -16.91 11.86 13.27
CA PHE A 75 -18.14 11.20 12.85
C PHE A 75 -17.86 9.80 12.27
N PRO A 76 -18.82 8.87 12.34
CA PRO A 76 -18.66 7.55 11.74
C PRO A 76 -18.76 7.61 10.22
N VAL A 77 -17.97 6.75 9.55
CA VAL A 77 -17.94 6.65 8.08
C VAL A 77 -18.15 5.21 7.64
N LYS A 78 -18.73 5.04 6.43
CA LYS A 78 -18.90 3.74 5.81
C LYS A 78 -18.23 3.73 4.43
N LEU A 79 -17.38 2.73 4.17
CA LEU A 79 -16.81 2.50 2.85
C LEU A 79 -17.85 1.81 1.96
N LEU A 80 -18.24 2.45 0.86
CA LEU A 80 -19.27 1.94 -0.05
C LEU A 80 -18.68 1.25 -1.27
N ARG A 81 -17.71 1.88 -1.92
CA ARG A 81 -17.12 1.43 -3.20
C ARG A 81 -15.63 1.70 -3.25
N ARG A 82 -14.94 0.93 -4.09
CA ARG A 82 -13.54 1.19 -4.47
C ARG A 82 -13.41 1.32 -5.96
N ASN A 83 -12.45 2.15 -6.39
CA ASN A 83 -11.98 2.20 -7.76
C ASN A 83 -10.46 2.12 -7.80
N TRP A 84 -9.92 1.18 -8.58
CA TRP A 84 -8.50 0.92 -8.75
C TRP A 84 -8.05 1.21 -10.16
N TYR A 85 -6.89 1.85 -10.28
CA TYR A 85 -6.16 2.08 -11.51
C TYR A 85 -4.83 1.34 -11.41
N ILE A 86 -4.65 0.33 -12.28
CA ILE A 86 -3.50 -0.56 -12.29
C ILE A 86 -2.73 -0.30 -13.57
N PHE A 87 -1.47 0.04 -13.44
CA PHE A 87 -0.55 0.25 -14.55
C PHE A 87 0.55 -0.81 -14.51
N ASP A 88 0.73 -1.51 -15.63
CA ASP A 88 1.79 -2.48 -15.85
C ASP A 88 2.87 -1.83 -16.72
N SER A 89 4.17 -2.10 -16.49
CA SER A 89 5.28 -1.38 -17.14
C SER A 89 5.38 -1.59 -18.65
N ASN A 90 4.64 -2.55 -19.22
CA ASN A 90 4.48 -2.71 -20.68
C ASN A 90 3.49 -1.72 -21.32
N GLY A 91 2.93 -0.80 -20.52
CA GLY A 91 1.93 0.17 -20.95
C GLY A 91 0.48 -0.30 -20.82
N THR A 92 0.24 -1.49 -20.32
CA THR A 92 -1.13 -1.98 -20.06
C THR A 92 -1.74 -1.23 -18.89
N TYR A 93 -2.98 -0.78 -19.08
CA TYR A 93 -3.76 -0.08 -18.08
C TYR A 93 -5.07 -0.82 -17.82
N ARG A 94 -5.41 -1.00 -16.55
CA ARG A 94 -6.66 -1.66 -16.13
C ARG A 94 -7.36 -0.81 -15.07
N GLU A 95 -8.65 -0.72 -15.17
CA GLU A 95 -9.52 -0.12 -14.15
C GLU A 95 -10.40 -1.21 -13.54
N VAL A 96 -10.50 -1.22 -12.20
CA VAL A 96 -11.28 -2.22 -11.47
C VAL A 96 -12.14 -1.52 -10.42
N GLU A 97 -13.43 -1.46 -10.68
CA GLU A 97 -14.43 -0.98 -9.73
C GLU A 97 -15.08 -2.13 -8.96
N GLY A 98 -15.59 -1.83 -7.78
CA GLY A 98 -16.38 -2.79 -7.02
C GLY A 98 -16.95 -2.21 -5.73
N GLU A 99 -17.98 -2.86 -5.22
CA GLU A 99 -18.57 -2.51 -3.94
C GLU A 99 -17.67 -2.99 -2.79
N GLY A 100 -17.53 -2.14 -1.79
CA GLY A 100 -16.76 -2.45 -0.60
C GLY A 100 -15.31 -2.87 -0.88
N VAL A 101 -14.75 -3.63 0.03
CA VAL A 101 -13.42 -4.25 -0.03
C VAL A 101 -13.53 -5.71 0.40
N VAL A 102 -13.07 -6.64 -0.45
CA VAL A 102 -13.12 -8.10 -0.22
C VAL A 102 -14.52 -8.55 0.24
N GLY A 103 -15.58 -8.04 -0.43
CA GLY A 103 -16.98 -8.40 -0.15
C GLY A 103 -17.60 -7.75 1.09
N VAL A 104 -16.91 -6.80 1.73
CA VAL A 104 -17.37 -6.11 2.94
C VAL A 104 -17.43 -4.60 2.70
N GLN A 105 -18.46 -3.94 3.24
CA GLN A 105 -18.55 -2.48 3.34
C GLN A 105 -18.34 -2.08 4.81
N PRO A 106 -17.08 -1.91 5.27
CA PRO A 106 -16.80 -1.63 6.67
C PRO A 106 -17.31 -0.26 7.09
N THR A 107 -17.77 -0.19 8.35
CA THR A 107 -18.07 1.06 9.05
C THR A 107 -16.97 1.29 10.07
N LEU A 108 -16.44 2.52 10.12
CA LEU A 108 -15.39 2.95 11.05
C LEU A 108 -15.92 4.07 11.94
N GLN A 109 -15.92 3.85 13.24
CA GLN A 109 -16.18 4.90 14.23
C GLN A 109 -15.00 5.88 14.28
N PRO A 110 -15.16 7.09 14.88
CA PRO A 110 -14.03 7.97 15.15
C PRO A 110 -12.88 7.26 15.86
N GLY A 111 -11.67 7.35 15.28
CA GLY A 111 -10.45 6.70 15.79
C GLY A 111 -10.33 5.19 15.48
N GLU A 112 -11.33 4.59 14.81
CA GLU A 112 -11.23 3.18 14.40
C GLU A 112 -10.42 3.00 13.11
N ASN A 113 -9.82 1.83 12.99
CA ASN A 113 -9.18 1.38 11.75
C ASN A 113 -9.78 0.08 11.24
N TYR A 114 -9.65 -0.14 9.94
CA TYR A 114 -10.00 -1.37 9.26
C TYR A 114 -8.84 -1.81 8.37
N GLN A 115 -8.50 -3.09 8.43
CA GLN A 115 -7.41 -3.65 7.64
C GLN A 115 -7.90 -4.82 6.79
N TYR A 116 -7.42 -4.87 5.54
CA TYR A 116 -7.68 -6.00 4.66
C TYR A 116 -6.48 -6.31 3.77
N MET A 117 -6.44 -7.54 3.24
CA MET A 117 -5.49 -7.97 2.23
C MET A 117 -6.19 -8.29 0.92
N SER A 118 -5.53 -7.98 -0.18
CA SER A 118 -5.96 -8.35 -1.53
C SER A 118 -4.74 -8.59 -2.42
N GLY A 119 -4.95 -8.96 -3.67
CA GLY A 119 -3.86 -9.26 -4.59
C GLY A 119 -4.01 -8.58 -5.94
N CYS A 120 -2.87 -8.41 -6.62
CA CYS A 120 -2.79 -7.92 -7.98
C CYS A 120 -1.78 -8.75 -8.76
N ASN A 121 -2.19 -9.24 -9.93
CA ASN A 121 -1.30 -9.89 -10.88
C ASN A 121 -0.83 -8.87 -11.93
N LEU A 122 0.48 -8.85 -12.20
CA LEU A 122 1.12 -8.09 -13.27
C LEU A 122 1.69 -9.05 -14.31
N ASN A 123 1.80 -8.58 -15.55
CA ASN A 123 2.45 -9.30 -16.65
C ASN A 123 3.90 -8.86 -16.87
N THR A 124 4.41 -7.97 -16.04
CA THR A 124 5.80 -7.50 -16.05
C THR A 124 6.35 -7.42 -14.63
N GLU A 125 7.67 -7.31 -14.53
CA GLU A 125 8.41 -7.23 -13.27
C GLU A 125 8.07 -6.00 -12.42
N MET A 126 7.46 -4.99 -13.03
CA MET A 126 7.13 -3.73 -12.37
C MET A 126 5.76 -3.22 -12.79
N GLY A 127 5.07 -2.64 -11.84
CA GLY A 127 3.83 -1.92 -12.07
C GLY A 127 3.49 -1.03 -10.90
N LYS A 128 2.38 -0.33 -11.01
CA LYS A 128 1.89 0.54 -9.95
C LYS A 128 0.37 0.55 -9.88
N MET A 129 -0.13 0.83 -8.70
CA MET A 129 -1.56 0.99 -8.44
C MET A 129 -1.82 2.28 -7.70
N LYS A 130 -2.99 2.86 -7.97
CA LYS A 130 -3.61 3.92 -7.17
C LYS A 130 -5.12 3.79 -7.26
N GLY A 131 -5.83 4.53 -6.45
CA GLY A 131 -7.28 4.46 -6.52
C GLY A 131 -8.01 5.45 -5.64
N THR A 132 -9.29 5.19 -5.47
CA THR A 132 -10.16 5.95 -4.57
C THR A 132 -11.15 5.03 -3.87
N TYR A 133 -11.56 5.43 -2.67
CA TYR A 133 -12.76 4.94 -2.03
C TYR A 133 -13.87 5.98 -2.11
N GLN A 134 -15.08 5.53 -2.34
CA GLN A 134 -16.28 6.31 -2.07
C GLN A 134 -16.76 5.95 -0.66
N MET A 135 -16.84 6.96 0.21
CA MET A 135 -17.29 6.82 1.58
C MET A 135 -18.53 7.65 1.85
N GLU A 136 -19.30 7.26 2.85
CA GLU A 136 -20.47 7.96 3.37
C GLU A 136 -20.19 8.41 4.80
N ASN A 137 -20.45 9.69 5.10
CA ASN A 137 -20.61 10.19 6.45
C ASN A 137 -21.97 9.72 6.98
N LEU A 138 -21.97 8.90 8.04
CA LEU A 138 -23.23 8.30 8.52
C LEU A 138 -24.14 9.26 9.28
N ASP A 139 -23.61 10.40 9.76
CA ASP A 139 -24.43 11.42 10.43
C ASP A 139 -25.20 12.29 9.43
N THR A 140 -24.53 12.71 8.35
CA THR A 140 -25.09 13.64 7.35
C THR A 140 -25.59 12.97 6.08
N ARG A 141 -25.21 11.71 5.85
CA ARG A 141 -25.44 10.94 4.63
C ARG A 141 -24.75 11.51 3.39
N SER A 142 -23.79 12.40 3.58
CA SER A 142 -23.00 12.96 2.47
C SER A 142 -21.96 11.94 1.99
N LEU A 143 -21.79 11.89 0.66
CA LEU A 143 -20.76 11.07 0.02
C LEU A 143 -19.51 11.90 -0.21
N PHE A 144 -18.34 11.28 -0.02
CA PHE A 144 -17.05 11.89 -0.29
C PHE A 144 -16.06 10.85 -0.83
N GLN A 145 -15.00 11.33 -1.47
CA GLN A 145 -13.95 10.46 -2.01
C GLN A 145 -12.69 10.53 -1.14
N VAL A 146 -12.09 9.35 -0.91
CA VAL A 146 -10.83 9.18 -0.20
C VAL A 146 -9.79 8.66 -1.17
N ILE A 147 -8.61 9.28 -1.16
CA ILE A 147 -7.51 8.91 -2.04
C ILE A 147 -6.78 7.68 -1.48
N ILE A 148 -6.58 6.69 -2.33
CA ILE A 148 -5.63 5.61 -2.08
C ILE A 148 -4.31 6.02 -2.73
N PRO A 149 -3.20 6.13 -1.97
CA PRO A 149 -1.92 6.58 -2.51
C PRO A 149 -1.44 5.68 -3.65
N GLU A 150 -0.67 6.26 -4.58
CA GLU A 150 0.03 5.46 -5.59
C GLU A 150 1.14 4.66 -4.89
N PHE A 151 1.22 3.38 -5.19
CA PHE A 151 2.26 2.47 -4.70
C PHE A 151 2.79 1.60 -5.82
N GLU A 152 4.06 1.24 -5.69
CA GLU A 152 4.78 0.42 -6.67
C GLU A 152 4.78 -1.04 -6.25
N MET A 153 4.71 -1.91 -7.27
CA MET A 153 4.87 -3.36 -7.18
C MET A 153 6.09 -3.72 -8.02
N ILE A 154 7.18 -4.10 -7.35
CA ILE A 154 8.46 -4.38 -8.00
C ILE A 154 8.91 -5.80 -7.64
N PHE A 155 9.18 -6.60 -8.66
CA PHE A 155 9.75 -7.93 -8.49
C PHE A 155 11.14 -7.80 -7.86
N PRO A 156 11.41 -8.45 -6.71
CA PRO A 156 12.72 -8.42 -6.11
C PRO A 156 13.72 -9.11 -7.04
N ALA A 157 14.67 -8.34 -7.60
CA ALA A 157 15.78 -8.94 -8.34
C ALA A 157 16.50 -9.93 -7.40
N LYS A 158 16.74 -11.15 -7.88
CA LYS A 158 17.64 -12.04 -7.16
C LYS A 158 19.00 -11.35 -7.12
N GLU A 159 19.44 -10.96 -5.94
CA GLU A 159 20.85 -10.66 -5.72
C GLU A 159 21.63 -11.96 -5.97
N ASN A 160 22.38 -11.99 -7.09
CA ASN A 160 23.33 -13.05 -7.39
C ASN A 160 24.62 -12.82 -6.60
#